data_68d6fd0d20b016db3f7dae4cca6df673
#
_entry.id   68d6fd0d20b016db3f7dae4cca6df673
#
_cell.length_a   1.000
_cell.length_b   1.000
_cell.length_c   1.000
_cell.angle_alpha   90.00
_cell.angle_beta   90.00
_cell.angle_gamma   90.00
#
_symmetry.space_group_name_H-M   'P 1'
#
loop_
_entity.id
_entity.type
_entity.pdbx_description
1 polymer ?
#
loop_
_entity_poly.entity_id
_entity_poly.type
_entity_poly.pdbx_seq_one_letter_code
_entity_poly.pdbx_strand_id
1 'polypeptide(L)'
;MFLLSVLIMGVSTFAVQSEEHSVAAGSCRFHGRHPKTRFKVEGEPLVLTCPQVLHWESTSAHVNVTWRRNDSAVAVPGEEESRVWVRDGALWIVPASQADSGTYICTVRNASYCDKMSVELRVFEKTDASVPLIFYPQIIPLSASGLLVCPDLSEFIGNRTDVEIQWYKDSVPLDQDNQKFLNVRGTRLLVNNVSMEDAGYYTCAMTYAHKGRQYNITRNIKLRVKKRDEETIPVIISPHQTISASLGSRLTIPCKVFLGAGIHTTTLLWWTANNTFIEDAYHGGRVTEGERQAYSENNENYIEVPLIFDPVRREDLHTDFKCVVRNTMSSQTLRTTVKEAATFSWEIMLAPLSLIVLVLGGIWMHRRYKRRTGKAYGLMELKTGHPDSQSYPSKIKEIK
;
A
#
# COMPACT_ATOMS: atom_id res chain seq x y z
N MET A 1 -30.72 63.22 -32.92
CA MET A 1 -30.50 61.98 -33.72
C MET A 1 -29.40 61.19 -33.05
N PHE A 2 -29.79 60.36 -32.09
CA PHE A 2 -28.85 59.51 -31.33
C PHE A 2 -29.04 58.05 -31.80
N LEU A 3 -27.98 57.51 -32.36
CA LEU A 3 -27.90 56.08 -32.73
C LEU A 3 -27.47 55.28 -31.50
N LEU A 4 -28.40 54.44 -30.99
CA LEU A 4 -28.14 53.41 -30.00
C LEU A 4 -27.51 52.21 -30.71
N SER A 5 -26.26 51.94 -30.43
CA SER A 5 -25.57 50.67 -30.78
C SER A 5 -25.89 49.63 -29.69
N VAL A 6 -26.70 48.65 -30.02
CA VAL A 6 -26.95 47.49 -29.18
C VAL A 6 -25.83 46.48 -29.38
N LEU A 7 -24.97 46.31 -28.36
CA LEU A 7 -24.01 45.24 -28.27
C LEU A 7 -24.72 43.93 -27.86
N ILE A 8 -24.87 43.01 -28.79
CA ILE A 8 -25.31 41.65 -28.54
C ILE A 8 -24.10 40.89 -28.02
N MET A 9 -24.05 40.61 -26.70
CA MET A 9 -23.13 39.65 -26.12
C MET A 9 -23.62 38.23 -26.44
N GLY A 10 -22.94 37.58 -27.37
CA GLY A 10 -23.11 36.17 -27.63
C GLY A 10 -22.57 35.35 -26.44
N VAL A 11 -23.48 34.75 -25.71
CA VAL A 11 -23.14 33.70 -24.69
C VAL A 11 -22.82 32.41 -25.42
N SER A 12 -21.51 32.17 -25.59
CA SER A 12 -21.03 30.85 -26.04
C SER A 12 -21.17 29.86 -24.88
N THR A 13 -22.21 29.05 -24.94
CA THR A 13 -22.32 27.86 -24.10
C THR A 13 -21.26 26.86 -24.55
N PHE A 14 -20.15 26.79 -23.83
CA PHE A 14 -19.23 25.66 -23.91
C PHE A 14 -19.96 24.44 -23.33
N ALA A 15 -20.44 23.58 -24.20
CA ALA A 15 -20.83 22.21 -23.82
C ALA A 15 -19.54 21.50 -23.38
N VAL A 16 -19.40 21.26 -22.10
CA VAL A 16 -18.41 20.31 -21.57
C VAL A 16 -18.87 18.94 -22.03
N GLN A 17 -18.31 18.47 -23.11
CA GLN A 17 -18.35 17.06 -23.45
C GLN A 17 -17.56 16.32 -22.39
N SER A 18 -18.25 15.64 -21.48
CA SER A 18 -17.67 14.53 -20.72
C SER A 18 -17.28 13.47 -21.74
N GLU A 19 -15.99 13.38 -22.07
CA GLU A 19 -15.45 12.19 -22.70
C GLU A 19 -15.61 11.05 -21.69
N GLU A 20 -16.74 10.36 -21.75
CA GLU A 20 -16.82 8.97 -21.34
C GLU A 20 -15.79 8.23 -22.21
N HIS A 21 -14.66 7.89 -21.62
CA HIS A 21 -13.78 6.89 -22.20
C HIS A 21 -14.55 5.56 -22.29
N SER A 22 -15.27 5.38 -23.38
CA SER A 22 -15.72 4.07 -23.80
C SER A 22 -14.45 3.27 -24.06
N VAL A 23 -14.09 2.41 -23.11
CA VAL A 23 -13.05 1.41 -23.29
C VAL A 23 -13.47 0.59 -24.49
N ALA A 24 -12.76 0.77 -25.61
CA ALA A 24 -13.01 0.04 -26.83
C ALA A 24 -13.09 -1.47 -26.48
N ALA A 25 -14.15 -2.13 -26.96
CA ALA A 25 -14.50 -3.54 -26.65
C ALA A 25 -13.43 -4.55 -27.14
N GLY A 26 -12.15 -4.31 -26.91
CA GLY A 26 -11.03 -5.13 -27.38
C GLY A 26 -9.79 -5.19 -26.46
N SER A 27 -9.50 -4.20 -25.64
CA SER A 27 -8.27 -4.19 -24.85
C SER A 27 -8.52 -4.49 -23.38
N CYS A 28 -7.99 -5.62 -22.87
CA CYS A 28 -8.06 -5.93 -21.46
C CYS A 28 -6.90 -5.26 -20.72
N ARG A 29 -7.17 -4.70 -19.55
CA ARG A 29 -6.15 -4.13 -18.65
C ARG A 29 -5.27 -5.25 -18.09
N PHE A 30 -3.96 -5.11 -18.20
CA PHE A 30 -3.01 -6.06 -17.63
C PHE A 30 -2.48 -5.53 -16.30
N HIS A 31 -2.72 -6.30 -15.23
CA HIS A 31 -2.31 -5.95 -13.85
C HIS A 31 -0.92 -6.45 -13.46
N GLY A 32 -0.19 -7.00 -14.41
CA GLY A 32 1.15 -7.51 -14.16
C GLY A 32 1.15 -8.98 -13.71
N ARG A 33 2.25 -9.36 -13.04
CA ARG A 33 2.46 -10.71 -12.52
C ARG A 33 2.03 -10.78 -11.06
N HIS A 34 1.28 -11.85 -10.72
CA HIS A 34 0.98 -12.13 -9.32
C HIS A 34 2.29 -12.35 -8.53
N PRO A 35 2.49 -11.72 -7.37
CA PRO A 35 3.77 -11.72 -6.66
C PRO A 35 4.17 -13.10 -6.12
N LYS A 36 3.20 -14.01 -5.94
CA LYS A 36 3.47 -15.35 -5.40
C LYS A 36 3.53 -16.38 -6.53
N THR A 37 4.69 -16.99 -6.72
CA THR A 37 4.83 -18.20 -7.54
C THR A 37 4.08 -19.36 -6.88
N ARG A 38 3.32 -20.12 -7.67
CA ARG A 38 2.61 -21.32 -7.21
C ARG A 38 3.52 -22.53 -7.35
N PHE A 39 3.85 -23.17 -6.25
CA PHE A 39 4.66 -24.38 -6.21
C PHE A 39 3.76 -25.61 -6.05
N LYS A 40 3.94 -26.62 -6.88
CA LYS A 40 3.15 -27.86 -6.88
C LYS A 40 4.06 -29.07 -7.08
N VAL A 41 3.54 -30.23 -6.78
CA VAL A 41 4.25 -31.50 -6.88
C VAL A 41 3.78 -32.28 -8.10
N GLU A 42 4.73 -32.88 -8.83
CA GLU A 42 4.44 -33.73 -9.97
C GLU A 42 3.60 -34.96 -9.57
N GLY A 43 2.73 -35.39 -10.47
CA GLY A 43 1.82 -36.51 -10.26
C GLY A 43 0.57 -36.21 -9.42
N GLU A 44 0.53 -35.07 -8.76
CA GLU A 44 -0.63 -34.61 -7.99
C GLU A 44 -1.59 -33.78 -8.85
N PRO A 45 -2.90 -33.78 -8.57
CA PRO A 45 -3.82 -32.79 -9.08
C PRO A 45 -3.45 -31.38 -8.62
N LEU A 46 -3.56 -30.40 -9.51
CA LEU A 46 -3.40 -29.01 -9.14
C LEU A 46 -4.54 -28.16 -9.68
N VAL A 47 -4.82 -27.09 -8.94
CA VAL A 47 -5.78 -26.06 -9.33
C VAL A 47 -5.12 -24.70 -9.17
N LEU A 48 -5.30 -23.84 -10.17
CA LEU A 48 -4.93 -22.43 -10.09
C LEU A 48 -6.21 -21.58 -10.14
N THR A 49 -6.43 -20.79 -9.11
CA THR A 49 -7.48 -19.78 -9.07
C THR A 49 -6.95 -18.45 -9.59
N CYS A 50 -7.76 -17.72 -10.34
CA CYS A 50 -7.38 -16.41 -10.82
C CYS A 50 -7.43 -15.42 -9.65
N PRO A 51 -6.31 -14.74 -9.30
CA PRO A 51 -6.25 -13.88 -8.12
C PRO A 51 -7.27 -12.73 -8.13
N GLN A 52 -7.68 -12.31 -9.30
CA GLN A 52 -8.65 -11.23 -9.47
C GLN A 52 -10.08 -11.63 -9.11
N VAL A 53 -10.43 -12.91 -9.18
CA VAL A 53 -11.77 -13.40 -8.80
C VAL A 53 -12.03 -13.21 -7.31
N LEU A 54 -11.01 -13.34 -6.46
CA LEU A 54 -11.13 -13.17 -5.02
C LEU A 54 -11.60 -11.77 -4.59
N HIS A 55 -11.40 -10.76 -5.43
CA HIS A 55 -11.89 -9.40 -5.19
C HIS A 55 -13.37 -9.21 -5.58
N TRP A 56 -13.97 -10.15 -6.34
CA TRP A 56 -15.28 -10.00 -6.95
C TRP A 56 -16.36 -10.91 -6.35
N GLU A 57 -16.01 -11.79 -5.42
CA GLU A 57 -16.99 -12.65 -4.72
C GLU A 57 -18.05 -11.85 -3.95
N SER A 58 -17.84 -10.56 -3.72
CA SER A 58 -18.81 -9.65 -3.10
C SER A 58 -19.82 -9.03 -4.08
N THR A 59 -19.61 -9.16 -5.38
CA THR A 59 -20.51 -8.61 -6.42
C THR A 59 -21.18 -9.73 -7.20
N SER A 60 -22.50 -9.79 -7.20
CA SER A 60 -23.34 -10.79 -7.88
C SER A 60 -23.27 -10.79 -9.42
N ALA A 61 -22.22 -10.23 -10.00
CA ALA A 61 -22.04 -10.17 -11.45
C ALA A 61 -21.39 -11.45 -11.97
N HIS A 62 -22.06 -12.13 -12.91
CA HIS A 62 -21.46 -13.25 -13.63
C HIS A 62 -20.21 -12.79 -14.37
N VAL A 63 -19.06 -13.30 -13.97
CA VAL A 63 -17.77 -13.06 -14.62
C VAL A 63 -17.35 -14.29 -15.41
N ASN A 64 -16.82 -14.07 -16.59
CA ASN A 64 -16.21 -15.12 -17.40
C ASN A 64 -14.69 -15.11 -17.17
N VAL A 65 -14.13 -16.25 -16.74
CA VAL A 65 -12.70 -16.43 -16.51
C VAL A 65 -12.15 -17.38 -17.55
N THR A 66 -11.14 -16.93 -18.28
CA THR A 66 -10.42 -17.75 -19.27
C THR A 66 -8.95 -17.81 -18.92
N TRP A 67 -8.32 -18.93 -19.26
CA TRP A 67 -6.91 -19.17 -19.03
C TRP A 67 -6.17 -19.47 -20.33
N ARG A 68 -4.93 -19.01 -20.41
CA ARG A 68 -4.00 -19.40 -21.46
C ARG A 68 -2.59 -19.49 -20.89
N ARG A 69 -1.77 -20.35 -21.47
CA ARG A 69 -0.33 -20.36 -21.21
C ARG A 69 0.33 -19.19 -21.93
N ASN A 70 1.34 -18.56 -21.35
CA ASN A 70 1.94 -17.36 -21.93
C ASN A 70 2.59 -17.60 -23.31
N ASP A 71 3.10 -18.81 -23.53
CA ASP A 71 3.71 -19.27 -24.77
C ASP A 71 2.69 -19.77 -25.84
N SER A 72 1.40 -19.74 -25.53
CA SER A 72 0.31 -20.17 -26.40
C SER A 72 -0.71 -19.04 -26.60
N ALA A 73 -1.13 -18.86 -27.83
CA ALA A 73 -2.23 -17.96 -28.18
C ALA A 73 -3.60 -18.59 -27.90
N VAL A 74 -3.66 -19.92 -27.73
CA VAL A 74 -4.90 -20.67 -27.55
C VAL A 74 -5.29 -20.69 -26.09
N ALA A 75 -6.57 -20.42 -25.81
CA ALA A 75 -7.13 -20.58 -24.47
C ALA A 75 -7.25 -22.06 -24.09
N VAL A 76 -7.11 -22.34 -22.80
CA VAL A 76 -7.36 -23.69 -22.28
C VAL A 76 -8.84 -24.02 -22.42
N PRO A 77 -9.22 -25.22 -22.91
CA PRO A 77 -10.61 -25.60 -23.10
C PRO A 77 -11.35 -25.71 -21.77
N GLY A 78 -12.65 -25.43 -21.79
CA GLY A 78 -13.55 -25.63 -20.63
C GLY A 78 -13.99 -27.08 -20.43
N GLU A 79 -13.65 -27.97 -21.36
CA GLU A 79 -14.08 -29.38 -21.31
C GLU A 79 -13.08 -30.25 -20.59
N GLU A 80 -13.58 -31.10 -19.71
CA GLU A 80 -12.80 -32.01 -18.86
C GLU A 80 -12.29 -33.26 -19.63
N GLU A 81 -12.28 -33.23 -20.96
CA GLU A 81 -11.82 -34.36 -21.77
C GLU A 81 -10.29 -34.49 -21.75
N SER A 82 -9.59 -33.38 -21.66
CA SER A 82 -8.14 -33.32 -21.61
C SER A 82 -7.60 -33.36 -20.15
N ARG A 83 -6.27 -33.49 -20.03
CA ARG A 83 -5.57 -33.42 -18.75
C ARG A 83 -5.59 -32.00 -18.14
N VAL A 84 -5.77 -30.99 -18.99
CA VAL A 84 -5.78 -29.55 -18.63
C VAL A 84 -7.09 -28.95 -19.09
N TRP A 85 -7.87 -28.40 -18.17
CA TRP A 85 -9.16 -27.77 -18.47
C TRP A 85 -9.50 -26.64 -17.50
N VAL A 86 -10.54 -25.87 -17.81
CA VAL A 86 -11.07 -24.79 -16.94
C VAL A 86 -12.44 -25.22 -16.40
N ARG A 87 -12.63 -25.14 -15.09
CA ARG A 87 -13.92 -25.37 -14.44
C ARG A 87 -14.15 -24.32 -13.35
N ASP A 88 -15.30 -23.70 -13.33
CA ASP A 88 -15.69 -22.65 -12.37
C ASP A 88 -14.68 -21.51 -12.28
N GLY A 89 -14.08 -21.14 -13.43
CA GLY A 89 -13.07 -20.09 -13.53
C GLY A 89 -11.68 -20.48 -13.04
N ALA A 90 -11.49 -21.68 -12.49
CA ALA A 90 -10.20 -22.20 -12.08
C ALA A 90 -9.58 -23.10 -13.17
N LEU A 91 -8.26 -23.04 -13.29
CA LEU A 91 -7.48 -23.91 -14.16
C LEU A 91 -7.12 -25.21 -13.43
N TRP A 92 -7.54 -26.32 -13.99
CA TRP A 92 -7.30 -27.67 -13.50
C TRP A 92 -6.26 -28.40 -14.34
N ILE A 93 -5.30 -29.04 -13.68
CA ILE A 93 -4.31 -29.92 -14.32
C ILE A 93 -4.23 -31.21 -13.51
N VAL A 94 -4.62 -32.35 -14.12
CA VAL A 94 -4.71 -33.65 -13.44
C VAL A 94 -4.22 -34.79 -14.32
N PRO A 95 -3.08 -35.42 -13.93
CA PRO A 95 -2.09 -35.00 -12.94
C PRO A 95 -1.18 -33.90 -13.46
N ALA A 96 -0.52 -33.18 -12.56
CA ALA A 96 0.51 -32.22 -12.89
C ALA A 96 1.81 -32.90 -13.35
N SER A 97 2.52 -32.25 -14.26
CA SER A 97 3.85 -32.65 -14.75
C SER A 97 4.81 -31.47 -14.69
N GLN A 98 6.10 -31.72 -14.59
CA GLN A 98 7.12 -30.66 -14.64
C GLN A 98 7.00 -29.80 -15.90
N ALA A 99 6.58 -30.39 -17.04
CA ALA A 99 6.32 -29.69 -18.29
C ALA A 99 5.19 -28.64 -18.20
N ASP A 100 4.36 -28.69 -17.17
CA ASP A 100 3.32 -27.68 -16.91
C ASP A 100 3.88 -26.42 -16.23
N SER A 101 5.14 -26.44 -15.81
CA SER A 101 5.81 -25.25 -15.28
C SER A 101 5.81 -24.13 -16.32
N GLY A 102 5.56 -22.91 -15.89
CA GLY A 102 5.51 -21.76 -16.76
C GLY A 102 4.58 -20.66 -16.26
N THR A 103 4.36 -19.68 -17.11
CA THR A 103 3.49 -18.54 -16.81
C THR A 103 2.12 -18.77 -17.47
N TYR A 104 1.08 -18.68 -16.67
CA TYR A 104 -0.31 -18.73 -17.10
C TYR A 104 -0.94 -17.35 -16.96
N ILE A 105 -1.77 -16.97 -17.92
CA ILE A 105 -2.50 -15.71 -17.90
C ILE A 105 -3.97 -16.03 -17.71
N CYS A 106 -4.56 -15.53 -16.61
CA CYS A 106 -5.99 -15.51 -16.46
C CYS A 106 -6.56 -14.18 -16.93
N THR A 107 -7.71 -14.24 -17.58
CA THR A 107 -8.48 -13.08 -18.03
C THR A 107 -9.85 -13.17 -17.41
N VAL A 108 -10.23 -12.14 -16.67
CA VAL A 108 -11.55 -11.98 -16.05
C VAL A 108 -12.30 -10.93 -16.82
N ARG A 109 -13.47 -11.30 -17.35
CA ARG A 109 -14.28 -10.42 -18.22
C ARG A 109 -15.74 -10.44 -17.82
N ASN A 110 -16.37 -9.27 -17.85
CA ASN A 110 -17.81 -9.12 -17.89
C ASN A 110 -18.22 -8.08 -18.98
N ALA A 111 -19.46 -7.60 -18.95
CA ALA A 111 -19.95 -6.60 -19.90
C ALA A 111 -19.21 -5.25 -19.82
N SER A 112 -18.65 -4.90 -18.64
CA SER A 112 -18.12 -3.56 -18.34
C SER A 112 -16.61 -3.51 -18.23
N TYR A 113 -15.93 -4.64 -18.01
CA TYR A 113 -14.48 -4.66 -17.80
C TYR A 113 -13.82 -5.93 -18.35
N CYS A 114 -12.52 -5.83 -18.56
CA CYS A 114 -11.65 -6.95 -18.89
C CYS A 114 -10.29 -6.77 -18.27
N ASP A 115 -9.94 -7.64 -17.33
CA ASP A 115 -8.69 -7.62 -16.60
C ASP A 115 -7.88 -8.90 -16.83
N LYS A 116 -6.54 -8.75 -16.89
CA LYS A 116 -5.59 -9.86 -17.06
C LYS A 116 -4.54 -9.83 -15.99
N MET A 117 -4.17 -11.01 -15.49
CA MET A 117 -3.05 -11.20 -14.58
C MET A 117 -2.26 -12.44 -14.96
N SER A 118 -0.94 -12.38 -14.80
CA SER A 118 -0.09 -13.56 -14.99
C SER A 118 0.22 -14.23 -13.65
N VAL A 119 0.17 -15.56 -13.64
CA VAL A 119 0.49 -16.43 -12.50
C VAL A 119 1.63 -17.36 -12.92
N GLU A 120 2.69 -17.40 -12.14
CA GLU A 120 3.80 -18.34 -12.35
C GLU A 120 3.52 -19.65 -11.61
N LEU A 121 3.63 -20.75 -12.33
CA LEU A 121 3.53 -22.10 -11.81
C LEU A 121 4.90 -22.78 -11.94
N ARG A 122 5.34 -23.44 -10.86
CA ARG A 122 6.48 -24.36 -10.84
C ARG A 122 6.04 -25.71 -10.28
N VAL A 123 6.23 -26.73 -11.07
CA VAL A 123 5.97 -28.13 -10.69
C VAL A 123 7.31 -28.80 -10.43
N PHE A 124 7.44 -29.38 -9.24
CA PHE A 124 8.67 -30.06 -8.81
C PHE A 124 8.44 -31.56 -8.74
N GLU A 125 9.47 -32.31 -9.04
CA GLU A 125 9.50 -33.73 -8.71
C GLU A 125 9.34 -33.94 -7.21
N LYS A 126 8.66 -35.02 -6.82
CA LYS A 126 8.45 -35.35 -5.41
C LYS A 126 9.70 -36.02 -4.83
N THR A 127 10.62 -35.24 -4.34
CA THR A 127 11.89 -35.68 -3.73
C THR A 127 12.09 -34.99 -2.39
N ASP A 128 12.94 -35.53 -1.53
CA ASP A 128 13.33 -34.89 -0.26
C ASP A 128 13.98 -33.51 -0.48
N ALA A 129 14.62 -33.31 -1.63
CA ALA A 129 15.19 -32.02 -2.00
C ALA A 129 14.15 -30.98 -2.37
N SER A 130 12.97 -31.38 -2.81
CA SER A 130 11.88 -30.45 -3.19
C SER A 130 11.05 -29.98 -1.99
N VAL A 131 10.98 -30.75 -0.91
CA VAL A 131 10.21 -30.40 0.30
C VAL A 131 10.59 -29.04 0.87
N PRO A 132 11.89 -28.67 1.01
CA PRO A 132 12.26 -27.34 1.48
C PRO A 132 11.87 -26.19 0.55
N LEU A 133 11.57 -26.48 -0.72
CA LEU A 133 11.17 -25.51 -1.74
C LEU A 133 9.67 -25.32 -1.81
N ILE A 134 8.88 -26.33 -1.35
CA ILE A 134 7.43 -26.40 -1.49
C ILE A 134 6.78 -26.53 -0.10
N PHE A 135 6.93 -25.53 0.74
CA PHE A 135 6.28 -25.54 2.04
C PHE A 135 5.46 -24.28 2.29
N TYR A 136 4.46 -24.43 3.15
CA TYR A 136 3.64 -23.35 3.66
C TYR A 136 4.07 -23.02 5.10
N PRO A 137 4.66 -21.85 5.36
CA PRO A 137 5.07 -21.49 6.71
C PRO A 137 3.86 -21.22 7.60
N GLN A 138 3.82 -21.84 8.76
CA GLN A 138 2.84 -21.56 9.82
C GLN A 138 3.57 -21.37 11.15
N ILE A 139 3.02 -20.53 12.01
CA ILE A 139 3.65 -20.14 13.26
C ILE A 139 2.68 -20.36 14.39
N ILE A 140 3.14 -21.04 15.45
CA ILE A 140 2.41 -21.18 16.70
C ILE A 140 3.31 -20.70 17.84
N PRO A 141 2.80 -19.88 18.77
CA PRO A 141 3.57 -19.46 19.94
C PRO A 141 3.91 -20.63 20.86
N LEU A 142 5.08 -20.56 21.49
CA LEU A 142 5.51 -21.52 22.50
C LEU A 142 4.50 -21.57 23.65
N SER A 143 4.23 -22.78 24.15
CA SER A 143 3.26 -23.07 25.23
C SER A 143 1.80 -22.70 24.91
N ALA A 144 1.51 -22.31 23.66
CA ALA A 144 0.14 -22.12 23.20
C ALA A 144 -0.42 -23.41 22.55
N SER A 145 -1.73 -23.51 22.45
CA SER A 145 -2.38 -24.44 21.53
C SER A 145 -2.73 -23.71 20.25
N GLY A 146 -2.49 -24.33 19.10
CA GLY A 146 -2.73 -23.70 17.82
C GLY A 146 -3.10 -24.69 16.73
N LEU A 147 -3.67 -24.18 15.64
CA LEU A 147 -4.13 -24.98 14.52
C LEU A 147 -3.10 -24.96 13.40
N LEU A 148 -2.70 -26.12 12.92
CA LEU A 148 -2.10 -26.30 11.60
C LEU A 148 -3.23 -26.48 10.58
N VAL A 149 -3.18 -25.70 9.52
CA VAL A 149 -4.18 -25.73 8.45
C VAL A 149 -3.55 -26.31 7.20
N CYS A 150 -4.16 -27.35 6.63
CA CYS A 150 -3.75 -27.91 5.36
C CYS A 150 -4.20 -26.98 4.22
N PRO A 151 -3.30 -26.30 3.52
CA PRO A 151 -3.66 -25.24 2.59
C PRO A 151 -4.05 -25.72 1.20
N ASP A 152 -4.68 -24.87 0.41
CA ASP A 152 -5.01 -25.07 -1.01
C ASP A 152 -5.77 -26.39 -1.31
N LEU A 153 -6.75 -26.75 -0.47
CA LEU A 153 -7.58 -27.92 -0.65
C LEU A 153 -9.05 -27.60 -0.97
N SER A 154 -9.47 -26.35 -0.87
CA SER A 154 -10.87 -25.92 -1.05
C SER A 154 -11.50 -26.45 -2.34
N GLU A 155 -10.78 -26.32 -3.46
CA GLU A 155 -11.26 -26.74 -4.78
C GLU A 155 -11.46 -28.27 -4.89
N PHE A 156 -10.66 -29.05 -4.16
CA PHE A 156 -10.75 -30.51 -4.15
C PHE A 156 -11.82 -31.02 -3.19
N ILE A 157 -12.06 -30.28 -2.12
CA ILE A 157 -13.04 -30.64 -1.09
C ILE A 157 -14.45 -30.18 -1.52
N GLY A 158 -14.57 -28.96 -2.07
CA GLY A 158 -15.88 -28.37 -2.35
C GLY A 158 -16.75 -28.32 -1.10
N ASN A 159 -18.00 -28.78 -1.21
CA ASN A 159 -18.97 -28.79 -0.10
C ASN A 159 -18.93 -30.10 0.73
N ARG A 160 -17.94 -30.95 0.54
CA ARG A 160 -17.82 -32.21 1.30
C ARG A 160 -17.37 -31.95 2.73
N THR A 161 -18.00 -32.57 3.69
CA THR A 161 -17.69 -32.44 5.12
C THR A 161 -17.00 -33.68 5.71
N ASP A 162 -16.92 -34.73 4.92
CA ASP A 162 -16.41 -36.05 5.28
C ASP A 162 -15.00 -36.33 4.76
N VAL A 163 -14.24 -35.29 4.50
CA VAL A 163 -12.88 -35.41 3.97
C VAL A 163 -11.94 -35.89 5.10
N GLU A 164 -11.32 -37.01 4.89
CA GLU A 164 -10.28 -37.53 5.77
C GLU A 164 -8.91 -36.99 5.35
N ILE A 165 -8.21 -36.36 6.30
CA ILE A 165 -6.84 -35.84 6.11
C ILE A 165 -5.91 -36.58 7.05
N GLN A 166 -4.94 -37.28 6.49
CA GLN A 166 -3.86 -37.90 7.22
C GLN A 166 -2.71 -36.92 7.44
N TRP A 167 -2.27 -36.82 8.69
CA TRP A 167 -1.16 -35.94 9.06
C TRP A 167 0.10 -36.74 9.38
N TYR A 168 1.24 -36.16 9.00
CA TYR A 168 2.57 -36.69 9.27
C TYR A 168 3.45 -35.59 9.86
N LYS A 169 4.37 -35.98 10.74
CA LYS A 169 5.49 -35.11 11.16
C LYS A 169 6.79 -35.79 10.79
N ASP A 170 7.65 -35.07 10.05
CA ASP A 170 8.94 -35.61 9.58
C ASP A 170 8.80 -37.00 8.94
N SER A 171 7.77 -37.16 8.09
CA SER A 171 7.38 -38.40 7.40
C SER A 171 6.81 -39.53 8.29
N VAL A 172 6.66 -39.31 9.58
CA VAL A 172 6.03 -40.27 10.52
C VAL A 172 4.54 -39.97 10.67
N PRO A 173 3.64 -40.94 10.48
CA PRO A 173 2.22 -40.71 10.70
C PRO A 173 1.94 -40.22 12.12
N LEU A 174 1.11 -39.20 12.26
CA LEU A 174 0.67 -38.75 13.57
C LEU A 174 -0.53 -39.51 14.05
N ASP A 175 -0.50 -39.91 15.33
CA ASP A 175 -1.68 -40.31 16.05
C ASP A 175 -2.51 -39.03 16.33
N GLN A 176 -3.67 -38.95 15.67
CA GLN A 176 -4.49 -37.73 15.63
C GLN A 176 -5.56 -37.73 16.75
N ASP A 177 -5.60 -38.74 17.58
CA ASP A 177 -6.59 -38.88 18.66
C ASP A 177 -5.96 -38.80 20.06
N ASN A 178 -4.70 -38.38 20.14
CA ASN A 178 -4.01 -38.21 21.41
C ASN A 178 -4.16 -36.77 21.94
N GLN A 179 -3.77 -36.56 23.20
CA GLN A 179 -3.86 -35.24 23.84
C GLN A 179 -3.00 -34.14 23.17
N LYS A 180 -1.98 -34.55 22.43
CA LYS A 180 -1.04 -33.61 21.77
C LYS A 180 -1.56 -33.14 20.41
N PHE A 181 -2.07 -34.07 19.62
CA PHE A 181 -2.53 -33.83 18.25
C PHE A 181 -3.98 -34.25 18.12
N LEU A 182 -4.87 -33.32 17.86
CA LEU A 182 -6.29 -33.59 17.68
C LEU A 182 -6.71 -33.20 16.27
N ASN A 183 -7.30 -34.13 15.54
CA ASN A 183 -7.93 -33.84 14.27
C ASN A 183 -9.19 -32.98 14.50
N VAL A 184 -9.17 -31.76 14.02
CA VAL A 184 -10.34 -30.87 14.05
C VAL A 184 -11.00 -30.95 12.69
N ARG A 185 -12.30 -31.07 12.64
CA ARG A 185 -13.10 -31.23 11.42
C ARG A 185 -12.55 -30.46 10.23
N GLY A 186 -12.42 -31.13 9.09
CA GLY A 186 -11.93 -30.57 7.84
C GLY A 186 -10.40 -30.62 7.72
N THR A 187 -9.77 -29.51 7.40
CA THR A 187 -8.36 -29.45 7.01
C THR A 187 -7.43 -29.02 8.15
N ARG A 188 -7.80 -29.24 9.41
CA ARG A 188 -7.12 -28.64 10.56
C ARG A 188 -6.64 -29.67 11.55
N LEU A 189 -5.41 -29.54 12.04
CA LEU A 189 -4.82 -30.28 13.13
C LEU A 189 -4.56 -29.33 14.30
N LEU A 190 -5.18 -29.57 15.46
CA LEU A 190 -4.87 -28.85 16.69
C LEU A 190 -3.61 -29.44 17.31
N VAL A 191 -2.64 -28.62 17.58
CA VAL A 191 -1.41 -28.94 18.32
C VAL A 191 -1.52 -28.30 19.70
N ASN A 192 -1.63 -29.12 20.72
CA ASN A 192 -1.77 -28.63 22.10
C ASN A 192 -0.41 -28.40 22.75
N ASN A 193 -0.33 -27.38 23.60
CA ASN A 193 0.85 -27.02 24.39
C ASN A 193 2.14 -27.16 23.60
N VAL A 194 2.28 -26.30 22.58
CA VAL A 194 3.37 -26.35 21.61
C VAL A 194 4.72 -26.13 22.29
N SER A 195 5.66 -27.03 22.06
CA SER A 195 7.06 -26.97 22.51
C SER A 195 8.02 -26.68 21.34
N MET A 196 9.28 -26.39 21.61
CA MET A 196 10.28 -26.20 20.56
C MET A 196 10.50 -27.46 19.71
N GLU A 197 10.28 -28.63 20.27
CA GLU A 197 10.37 -29.94 19.59
C GLU A 197 9.25 -30.14 18.56
N ASP A 198 8.16 -29.38 18.66
CA ASP A 198 7.07 -29.43 17.68
C ASP A 198 7.43 -28.68 16.39
N ALA A 199 8.44 -27.84 16.41
CA ALA A 199 8.97 -27.22 15.18
C ALA A 199 9.44 -28.29 14.19
N GLY A 200 9.22 -28.06 12.91
CA GLY A 200 9.63 -29.01 11.87
C GLY A 200 8.68 -29.03 10.69
N TYR A 201 8.77 -30.09 9.90
CA TYR A 201 7.93 -30.28 8.73
C TYR A 201 6.76 -31.20 9.03
N TYR A 202 5.57 -30.72 8.71
CA TYR A 202 4.33 -31.48 8.75
C TYR A 202 3.84 -31.67 7.31
N THR A 203 3.29 -32.83 7.05
CA THR A 203 2.63 -33.10 5.76
C THR A 203 1.19 -33.49 6.04
N CYS A 204 0.25 -32.83 5.40
CA CYS A 204 -1.14 -33.29 5.33
C CYS A 204 -1.40 -33.91 3.96
N ALA A 205 -2.08 -35.01 3.93
CA ALA A 205 -2.39 -35.79 2.74
C ALA A 205 -3.88 -36.13 2.67
N MET A 206 -4.46 -36.07 1.48
CA MET A 206 -5.80 -36.51 1.17
C MET A 206 -5.82 -37.27 -0.15
N THR A 207 -6.80 -38.17 -0.30
CA THR A 207 -7.07 -38.87 -1.55
C THR A 207 -8.14 -38.10 -2.36
N TYR A 208 -7.87 -37.89 -3.64
CA TYR A 208 -8.78 -37.29 -4.59
C TYR A 208 -9.07 -38.25 -5.73
N ALA A 209 -10.34 -38.57 -5.94
CA ALA A 209 -10.77 -39.45 -7.03
C ALA A 209 -11.21 -38.63 -8.24
N HIS A 210 -10.64 -38.91 -9.43
CA HIS A 210 -11.00 -38.27 -10.68
C HIS A 210 -10.99 -39.28 -11.82
N LYS A 211 -12.09 -39.40 -12.56
CA LYS A 211 -12.25 -40.33 -13.71
C LYS A 211 -11.84 -41.77 -13.37
N GLY A 212 -12.24 -42.27 -12.20
CA GLY A 212 -11.94 -43.64 -11.75
C GLY A 212 -10.49 -43.85 -11.29
N ARG A 213 -9.64 -42.83 -11.30
CA ARG A 213 -8.28 -42.88 -10.74
C ARG A 213 -8.24 -42.15 -9.40
N GLN A 214 -7.41 -42.67 -8.49
CA GLN A 214 -7.13 -42.04 -7.22
C GLN A 214 -5.78 -41.33 -7.28
N TYR A 215 -5.75 -40.11 -6.74
CA TYR A 215 -4.57 -39.29 -6.65
C TYR A 215 -4.36 -38.86 -5.18
N ASN A 216 -3.12 -38.87 -4.76
CA ASN A 216 -2.77 -38.30 -3.45
C ASN A 216 -2.42 -36.83 -3.61
N ILE A 217 -3.04 -35.99 -2.79
CA ILE A 217 -2.72 -34.56 -2.70
C ILE A 217 -2.01 -34.35 -1.38
N THR A 218 -0.79 -33.81 -1.44
CA THR A 218 0.03 -33.55 -0.26
C THR A 218 0.37 -32.08 -0.14
N ARG A 219 0.40 -31.58 1.12
CA ARG A 219 0.86 -30.21 1.40
C ARG A 219 1.86 -30.25 2.55
N ASN A 220 3.03 -29.67 2.31
CA ASN A 220 4.07 -29.58 3.32
C ASN A 220 3.95 -28.25 4.06
N ILE A 221 3.95 -28.31 5.38
CA ILE A 221 3.84 -27.17 6.27
C ILE A 221 5.12 -27.12 7.09
N LYS A 222 5.77 -25.98 7.15
CA LYS A 222 6.88 -25.74 8.06
C LYS A 222 6.35 -25.01 9.28
N LEU A 223 6.19 -25.77 10.38
CA LEU A 223 5.84 -25.16 11.67
C LEU A 223 7.07 -24.49 12.27
N ARG A 224 6.94 -23.22 12.57
CA ARG A 224 7.89 -22.45 13.37
C ARG A 224 7.26 -22.18 14.72
N VAL A 225 7.95 -22.59 15.77
CA VAL A 225 7.55 -22.29 17.15
C VAL A 225 8.21 -20.98 17.55
N LYS A 226 7.42 -20.03 18.00
CA LYS A 226 7.89 -18.70 18.35
C LYS A 226 7.87 -18.49 19.85
N LYS A 227 8.99 -18.13 20.45
CA LYS A 227 9.06 -17.71 21.85
C LYS A 227 8.35 -16.38 22.02
N ARG A 228 7.70 -16.19 23.17
CA ARG A 228 6.97 -14.94 23.47
C ARG A 228 7.87 -13.70 23.43
N ASP A 229 9.13 -13.88 23.84
CA ASP A 229 10.12 -12.81 23.95
C ASP A 229 10.70 -12.37 22.58
N GLU A 230 10.42 -13.13 21.52
CA GLU A 230 10.86 -12.81 20.15
C GLU A 230 9.85 -11.96 19.38
N GLU A 231 8.66 -11.74 19.92
CA GLU A 231 7.66 -10.87 19.31
C GLU A 231 7.80 -9.44 19.82
N THR A 232 8.23 -8.58 18.94
CA THR A 232 8.20 -7.15 19.19
C THR A 232 6.88 -6.55 18.74
N ILE A 233 6.35 -5.65 19.54
CA ILE A 233 5.22 -4.81 19.15
C ILE A 233 5.75 -3.84 18.10
N PRO A 234 5.22 -3.85 16.87
CA PRO A 234 5.66 -2.89 15.86
C PRO A 234 5.28 -1.48 16.29
N VAL A 235 6.18 -0.53 16.12
CA VAL A 235 5.98 0.87 16.49
C VAL A 235 6.07 1.73 15.25
N ILE A 236 5.03 2.49 14.95
CA ILE A 236 5.07 3.48 13.87
C ILE A 236 5.92 4.66 14.36
N ILE A 237 7.05 4.91 13.69
CA ILE A 237 8.00 5.97 14.03
C ILE A 237 7.96 7.16 13.07
N SER A 238 6.99 7.20 12.16
CA SER A 238 6.78 8.33 11.26
C SER A 238 6.38 9.58 12.06
N PRO A 239 7.06 10.73 11.87
CA PRO A 239 6.96 11.85 12.79
C PRO A 239 5.74 12.75 12.62
N HIS A 240 5.01 12.69 11.51
CA HIS A 240 4.05 13.74 11.16
C HIS A 240 2.63 13.24 10.96
N GLN A 241 1.72 13.80 11.77
CA GLN A 241 0.27 13.61 11.62
C GLN A 241 -0.36 14.63 10.66
N THR A 242 0.30 15.76 10.40
CA THR A 242 -0.16 16.80 9.47
C THR A 242 0.96 17.21 8.54
N ILE A 243 0.71 17.15 7.24
CA ILE A 243 1.68 17.44 6.19
C ILE A 243 1.11 18.53 5.30
N SER A 244 1.90 19.57 5.08
CA SER A 244 1.52 20.66 4.18
C SER A 244 2.02 20.38 2.77
N ALA A 245 1.14 20.50 1.77
CA ALA A 245 1.46 20.31 0.37
C ALA A 245 0.78 21.36 -0.51
N SER A 246 1.40 21.70 -1.62
CA SER A 246 0.79 22.58 -2.63
C SER A 246 -0.11 21.77 -3.56
N LEU A 247 -1.27 22.32 -3.93
CA LEU A 247 -2.13 21.69 -4.92
C LEU A 247 -1.38 21.55 -6.26
N GLY A 248 -1.55 20.39 -6.91
CA GLY A 248 -0.86 20.07 -8.16
C GLY A 248 0.57 19.55 -7.98
N SER A 249 1.13 19.55 -6.77
CA SER A 249 2.47 19.01 -6.52
C SER A 249 2.45 17.50 -6.30
N ARG A 250 3.60 16.86 -6.49
CA ARG A 250 3.83 15.50 -6.05
C ARG A 250 4.16 15.51 -4.55
N LEU A 251 3.55 14.57 -3.80
CA LEU A 251 3.79 14.40 -2.37
C LEU A 251 4.06 12.93 -2.08
N THR A 252 5.05 12.66 -1.24
CA THR A 252 5.33 11.31 -0.73
C THR A 252 5.32 11.36 0.79
N ILE A 253 4.50 10.51 1.40
CA ILE A 253 4.36 10.41 2.85
C ILE A 253 4.90 9.05 3.29
N PRO A 254 6.05 9.00 3.99
CA PRO A 254 6.58 7.73 4.47
C PRO A 254 5.76 7.21 5.66
N CYS A 255 5.50 5.92 5.69
CA CYS A 255 5.13 5.22 6.91
C CYS A 255 6.23 4.24 7.28
N LYS A 256 7.04 4.62 8.23
CA LYS A 256 8.15 3.84 8.75
C LYS A 256 7.76 3.19 10.07
N VAL A 257 8.02 1.89 10.17
CA VAL A 257 7.70 1.06 11.33
C VAL A 257 8.96 0.39 11.84
N PHE A 258 9.19 0.54 13.12
CA PHE A 258 10.22 -0.18 13.86
C PHE A 258 9.68 -1.54 14.27
N LEU A 259 10.44 -2.58 14.02
CA LEU A 259 10.08 -3.96 14.30
C LEU A 259 10.94 -4.60 15.41
N GLY A 260 11.98 -3.93 15.86
CA GLY A 260 12.93 -4.45 16.85
C GLY A 260 13.99 -5.39 16.25
N ALA A 261 14.73 -6.08 17.11
CA ALA A 261 15.84 -6.97 16.71
C ALA A 261 15.39 -8.40 16.37
N GLY A 262 14.13 -8.77 16.59
CA GLY A 262 13.63 -10.13 16.42
C GLY A 262 13.37 -10.55 14.96
N ILE A 263 13.03 -11.83 14.76
CA ILE A 263 12.62 -12.34 13.44
C ILE A 263 11.17 -11.94 13.15
N HIS A 264 10.97 -11.06 12.17
CA HIS A 264 9.66 -10.52 11.81
C HIS A 264 9.03 -11.33 10.69
N THR A 265 8.08 -12.19 11.01
CA THR A 265 7.52 -13.10 10.01
C THR A 265 6.20 -12.66 9.42
N THR A 266 5.43 -11.80 10.06
CA THR A 266 4.07 -11.48 9.61
C THR A 266 3.58 -10.11 10.05
N THR A 267 4.39 -9.08 9.89
CA THR A 267 3.91 -7.71 10.07
C THR A 267 3.31 -7.21 8.78
N LEU A 268 2.04 -6.86 8.79
CA LEU A 268 1.34 -6.22 7.69
C LEU A 268 1.42 -4.71 7.88
N LEU A 269 1.70 -3.98 6.80
CA LEU A 269 1.75 -2.53 6.77
C LEU A 269 1.05 -2.06 5.50
N TRP A 270 0.08 -1.15 5.63
CA TRP A 270 -0.69 -0.62 4.51
C TRP A 270 -1.27 0.75 4.84
N TRP A 271 -1.76 1.43 3.81
CA TRP A 271 -2.47 2.69 3.95
C TRP A 271 -3.96 2.55 3.67
N THR A 272 -4.75 3.40 4.30
CA THR A 272 -6.17 3.56 3.99
C THR A 272 -6.55 5.02 3.82
N ALA A 273 -7.55 5.28 3.00
CA ALA A 273 -8.21 6.57 2.83
C ALA A 273 -9.68 6.42 3.26
N ASN A 274 -10.12 7.17 4.27
CA ASN A 274 -11.47 7.05 4.83
C ASN A 274 -11.87 5.61 5.18
N ASN A 275 -10.92 4.82 5.73
CA ASN A 275 -11.04 3.38 6.07
C ASN A 275 -11.15 2.41 4.88
N THR A 276 -10.95 2.86 3.66
CA THR A 276 -10.91 2.04 2.45
C THR A 276 -9.45 1.89 2.01
N PHE A 277 -9.05 0.75 1.45
CA PHE A 277 -7.70 0.58 0.89
C PHE A 277 -7.45 1.60 -0.22
N ILE A 278 -6.19 2.02 -0.36
CA ILE A 278 -5.81 3.08 -1.33
C ILE A 278 -6.19 2.70 -2.76
N GLU A 279 -5.99 1.43 -3.15
CA GLU A 279 -6.31 0.93 -4.48
C GLU A 279 -7.81 1.01 -4.78
N ASP A 280 -8.64 0.81 -3.75
CA ASP A 280 -10.11 0.86 -3.87
C ASP A 280 -10.64 2.30 -3.80
N ALA A 281 -9.96 3.20 -3.08
CA ALA A 281 -10.35 4.60 -2.98
C ALA A 281 -9.90 5.42 -4.19
N TYR A 282 -8.80 5.02 -4.85
CA TYR A 282 -8.16 5.77 -5.94
C TYR A 282 -7.91 4.91 -7.18
N HIS A 283 -8.97 4.40 -7.81
CA HIS A 283 -8.92 3.55 -9.02
C HIS A 283 -8.08 4.12 -10.19
N GLY A 284 -7.85 5.43 -10.22
CA GLY A 284 -7.07 6.10 -11.27
C GLY A 284 -5.54 6.05 -11.08
N GLY A 285 -5.05 5.43 -10.00
CA GLY A 285 -3.62 5.33 -9.72
C GLY A 285 -2.92 6.66 -9.38
N ARG A 286 -3.68 7.71 -9.11
CA ARG A 286 -3.15 9.03 -8.73
C ARG A 286 -2.56 9.03 -7.31
N VAL A 287 -3.20 8.33 -6.39
CA VAL A 287 -2.68 8.04 -5.05
C VAL A 287 -2.42 6.56 -4.98
N THR A 288 -1.20 6.20 -4.66
CA THR A 288 -0.76 4.79 -4.64
C THR A 288 0.15 4.52 -3.46
N GLU A 289 0.17 3.28 -3.02
CA GLU A 289 1.24 2.80 -2.16
C GLU A 289 2.51 2.59 -3.00
N GLY A 290 3.65 3.07 -2.50
CA GLY A 290 4.93 2.79 -3.12
C GLY A 290 5.46 1.41 -2.73
N GLU A 291 6.65 1.09 -3.21
CA GLU A 291 7.29 -0.19 -2.94
C GLU A 291 7.58 -0.35 -1.44
N ARG A 292 7.18 -1.51 -0.91
CA ARG A 292 7.51 -1.90 0.48
C ARG A 292 8.99 -2.18 0.59
N GLN A 293 9.67 -1.45 1.46
CA GLN A 293 11.07 -1.64 1.78
C GLN A 293 11.21 -2.26 3.17
N ALA A 294 11.99 -3.31 3.27
CA ALA A 294 12.39 -3.93 4.54
C ALA A 294 13.91 -3.87 4.64
N TYR A 295 14.42 -3.31 5.73
CA TYR A 295 15.86 -3.14 5.94
C TYR A 295 16.22 -3.26 7.42
N SER A 296 17.49 -3.53 7.68
CA SER A 296 18.06 -3.57 9.02
C SER A 296 19.11 -2.47 9.18
N GLU A 297 19.04 -1.76 10.28
CA GLU A 297 19.98 -0.72 10.66
C GLU A 297 20.34 -0.91 12.14
N ASN A 298 21.64 -0.95 12.48
CA ASN A 298 22.13 -1.18 13.84
C ASN A 298 21.55 -2.42 14.53
N ASN A 299 21.39 -3.52 13.80
CA ASN A 299 20.77 -4.77 14.27
C ASN A 299 19.27 -4.65 14.64
N GLU A 300 18.63 -3.60 14.23
CA GLU A 300 17.19 -3.35 14.35
C GLU A 300 16.53 -3.42 12.98
N ASN A 301 15.30 -3.93 12.92
CA ASN A 301 14.58 -4.13 11.67
C ASN A 301 13.48 -3.09 11.50
N TYR A 302 13.34 -2.63 10.27
CA TYR A 302 12.38 -1.63 9.86
C TYR A 302 11.63 -2.07 8.61
N ILE A 303 10.39 -1.66 8.50
CA ILE A 303 9.64 -1.70 7.24
C ILE A 303 9.07 -0.32 6.95
N GLU A 304 9.01 0.02 5.67
CA GLU A 304 8.48 1.29 5.22
C GLU A 304 7.61 1.09 3.98
N VAL A 305 6.47 1.79 3.94
CA VAL A 305 5.59 1.88 2.77
C VAL A 305 5.23 3.34 2.58
N PRO A 306 5.71 4.00 1.53
CA PRO A 306 5.34 5.38 1.25
C PRO A 306 3.97 5.47 0.59
N LEU A 307 3.18 6.48 0.94
CA LEU A 307 1.98 6.90 0.22
C LEU A 307 2.37 8.01 -0.75
N ILE A 308 2.10 7.81 -2.04
CA ILE A 308 2.51 8.70 -3.12
C ILE A 308 1.29 9.34 -3.75
N PHE A 309 1.29 10.68 -3.81
CA PHE A 309 0.31 11.49 -4.52
C PHE A 309 0.94 12.05 -5.79
N ASP A 310 0.29 11.88 -6.93
CA ASP A 310 0.76 12.41 -8.20
C ASP A 310 -0.43 12.78 -9.11
N PRO A 311 -0.91 14.04 -9.05
CA PRO A 311 -0.60 15.14 -8.11
C PRO A 311 -1.55 15.21 -6.89
N VAL A 312 -1.23 16.05 -5.89
CA VAL A 312 -2.13 16.39 -4.77
C VAL A 312 -3.32 17.19 -5.28
N ARG A 313 -4.54 16.84 -4.86
CA ARG A 313 -5.78 17.52 -5.19
C ARG A 313 -6.52 18.02 -3.95
N ARG A 314 -7.48 18.89 -4.16
CA ARG A 314 -8.27 19.51 -3.09
C ARG A 314 -9.07 18.47 -2.28
N GLU A 315 -9.50 17.39 -2.88
CA GLU A 315 -10.17 16.25 -2.21
C GLU A 315 -9.29 15.58 -1.15
N ASP A 316 -7.97 15.56 -1.35
CA ASP A 316 -7.02 14.92 -0.42
C ASP A 316 -6.91 15.69 0.90
N LEU A 317 -7.21 17.00 0.89
CA LEU A 317 -7.18 17.85 2.10
C LEU A 317 -8.26 17.49 3.13
N HIS A 318 -9.30 16.78 2.68
CA HIS A 318 -10.44 16.37 3.52
C HIS A 318 -10.49 14.86 3.73
N THR A 319 -9.49 14.13 3.23
CA THR A 319 -9.41 12.67 3.34
C THR A 319 -8.62 12.29 4.58
N ASP A 320 -9.14 11.32 5.33
CA ASP A 320 -8.50 10.74 6.50
C ASP A 320 -7.59 9.60 6.08
N PHE A 321 -6.30 9.91 5.91
CA PHE A 321 -5.29 8.89 5.59
C PHE A 321 -4.80 8.23 6.86
N LYS A 322 -4.70 6.90 6.85
CA LYS A 322 -4.19 6.13 7.97
C LYS A 322 -3.14 5.15 7.49
N CYS A 323 -1.97 5.21 8.09
CA CYS A 323 -1.00 4.13 8.05
C CYS A 323 -1.35 3.11 9.13
N VAL A 324 -1.55 1.87 8.75
CA VAL A 324 -1.95 0.79 9.66
C VAL A 324 -0.86 -0.27 9.65
N VAL A 325 -0.35 -0.59 10.83
CA VAL A 325 0.53 -1.73 11.04
C VAL A 325 -0.15 -2.76 11.93
N ARG A 326 -0.05 -4.02 11.56
CA ARG A 326 -0.62 -5.13 12.31
C ARG A 326 0.28 -6.34 12.29
N ASN A 327 0.48 -6.92 13.44
CA ASN A 327 1.05 -8.26 13.59
C ASN A 327 0.16 -9.11 14.50
N THR A 328 0.65 -10.28 14.90
CA THR A 328 -0.07 -11.19 15.81
C THR A 328 -0.29 -10.61 17.20
N MET A 329 0.56 -9.67 17.64
CA MET A 329 0.56 -9.10 19.00
C MET A 329 -0.25 -7.82 19.09
N SER A 330 -0.24 -6.99 18.05
CA SER A 330 -0.84 -5.65 18.11
C SER A 330 -1.26 -5.12 16.77
N SER A 331 -2.13 -4.12 16.81
CA SER A 331 -2.47 -3.27 15.67
C SER A 331 -2.30 -1.81 16.08
N GLN A 332 -1.53 -1.06 15.31
CA GLN A 332 -1.37 0.38 15.50
C GLN A 332 -1.78 1.13 14.25
N THR A 333 -2.25 2.34 14.44
CA THR A 333 -2.70 3.20 13.35
C THR A 333 -2.18 4.61 13.58
N LEU A 334 -1.53 5.18 12.58
CA LEU A 334 -1.14 6.58 12.54
C LEU A 334 -2.03 7.33 11.54
N ARG A 335 -2.78 8.29 12.06
CA ARG A 335 -3.60 9.18 11.24
C ARG A 335 -2.75 10.29 10.66
N THR A 336 -2.91 10.54 9.37
CA THR A 336 -2.20 11.58 8.65
C THR A 336 -3.19 12.44 7.87
N THR A 337 -3.08 13.76 8.04
CA THR A 337 -3.88 14.74 7.29
C THR A 337 -3.00 15.55 6.38
N VAL A 338 -3.45 15.78 5.14
CA VAL A 338 -2.80 16.70 4.19
C VAL A 338 -3.48 18.05 4.32
N LYS A 339 -2.69 19.12 4.47
CA LYS A 339 -3.17 20.50 4.49
C LYS A 339 -2.58 21.26 3.32
N GLU A 340 -3.31 22.24 2.82
CA GLU A 340 -2.78 23.15 1.82
C GLU A 340 -1.63 23.97 2.41
N ALA A 341 -0.50 23.97 1.73
CA ALA A 341 0.63 24.80 2.11
C ALA A 341 0.23 26.27 2.01
N ALA A 342 0.50 27.04 3.05
CA ALA A 342 0.28 28.46 2.99
C ALA A 342 1.09 29.05 1.84
N THR A 343 0.41 29.54 0.81
CA THR A 343 1.08 30.29 -0.26
C THR A 343 1.51 31.62 0.32
N PHE A 344 2.81 31.86 0.31
CA PHE A 344 3.35 33.15 0.69
C PHE A 344 2.90 34.18 -0.36
N SER A 345 1.82 34.92 -0.05
CA SER A 345 1.36 35.99 -0.89
C SER A 345 2.35 37.18 -0.73
N TRP A 346 3.12 37.42 -1.76
CA TRP A 346 4.02 38.61 -1.83
C TRP A 346 3.26 39.94 -1.70
N GLU A 347 1.95 39.93 -1.94
CA GLU A 347 1.06 41.08 -1.74
C GLU A 347 1.04 41.56 -0.29
N ILE A 348 1.18 40.66 0.69
CA ILE A 348 1.26 41.00 2.12
C ILE A 348 2.52 41.80 2.42
N MET A 349 3.60 41.57 1.67
CA MET A 349 4.84 42.33 1.83
C MET A 349 4.82 43.68 1.11
N LEU A 350 4.00 43.83 0.06
CA LEU A 350 3.91 45.10 -0.67
C LEU A 350 3.17 46.17 0.14
N ALA A 351 2.18 45.79 0.96
CA ALA A 351 1.43 46.77 1.77
C ALA A 351 2.33 47.57 2.75
N PRO A 352 3.20 46.94 3.58
CA PRO A 352 4.10 47.66 4.44
C PRO A 352 5.19 48.44 3.67
N LEU A 353 5.68 47.87 2.55
CA LEU A 353 6.66 48.58 1.70
C LEU A 353 6.09 49.84 1.07
N SER A 354 4.85 49.81 0.59
CA SER A 354 4.18 50.98 0.02
C SER A 354 3.94 52.07 1.09
N LEU A 355 3.58 51.70 2.31
CA LEU A 355 3.46 52.63 3.42
C LEU A 355 4.81 53.28 3.79
N ILE A 356 5.88 52.50 3.80
CA ILE A 356 7.24 53.03 4.05
C ILE A 356 7.62 54.03 2.98
N VAL A 357 7.37 53.73 1.72
CA VAL A 357 7.66 54.66 0.60
C VAL A 357 6.84 55.96 0.68
N LEU A 358 5.54 55.84 1.06
CA LEU A 358 4.69 57.03 1.27
C LEU A 358 5.16 57.89 2.44
N VAL A 359 5.53 57.26 3.59
CA VAL A 359 6.06 57.99 4.74
C VAL A 359 7.39 58.65 4.42
N LEU A 360 8.33 57.93 3.80
CA LEU A 360 9.62 58.50 3.41
C LEU A 360 9.47 59.59 2.37
N GLY A 361 8.57 59.41 1.39
CA GLY A 361 8.23 60.42 0.37
C GLY A 361 7.59 61.64 1.00
N GLY A 362 6.67 61.47 1.95
CA GLY A 362 6.04 62.54 2.72
C GLY A 362 7.06 63.35 3.54
N ILE A 363 7.97 62.65 4.25
CA ILE A 363 9.06 63.32 5.00
C ILE A 363 9.99 64.08 4.07
N TRP A 364 10.34 63.49 2.91
CA TRP A 364 11.21 64.15 1.93
C TRP A 364 10.53 65.38 1.33
N MET A 365 9.25 65.30 0.96
CA MET A 365 8.48 66.46 0.47
C MET A 365 8.34 67.54 1.53
N HIS A 366 8.03 67.16 2.80
CA HIS A 366 7.94 68.10 3.91
C HIS A 366 9.28 68.81 4.15
N ARG A 367 10.40 68.08 4.14
CA ARG A 367 11.75 68.67 4.26
C ARG A 367 12.09 69.59 3.07
N ARG A 368 11.67 69.22 1.85
CA ARG A 368 11.89 70.02 0.68
C ARG A 368 11.02 71.31 0.70
N TYR A 369 9.79 71.20 1.17
CA TYR A 369 8.91 72.35 1.37
C TYR A 369 9.47 73.31 2.43
N LYS A 370 9.87 72.77 3.60
CA LYS A 370 10.49 73.58 4.68
C LYS A 370 11.80 74.29 4.23
N ARG A 371 12.59 73.67 3.38
CA ARG A 371 13.79 74.29 2.79
C ARG A 371 13.43 75.38 1.80
N ARG A 372 12.30 75.35 1.11
CA ARG A 372 11.85 76.43 0.19
C ARG A 372 11.23 77.59 0.96
N THR A 373 10.50 77.32 2.05
CA THR A 373 9.91 78.37 2.90
C THR A 373 10.93 79.02 3.84
N GLY A 374 11.99 78.26 4.25
CA GLY A 374 13.06 78.80 5.12
C GLY A 374 14.02 79.74 4.45
N LYS A 375 13.93 80.00 3.13
CA LYS A 375 14.74 81.03 2.43
C LYS A 375 14.10 82.43 2.37
N ALA A 376 12.92 82.64 2.97
CA ALA A 376 12.17 83.87 2.92
C ALA A 376 12.30 84.80 4.16
N TYR A 377 12.95 84.36 5.22
CA TYR A 377 13.10 85.15 6.46
C TYR A 377 14.54 85.11 6.98
N GLY A 378 15.47 85.71 6.18
CA GLY A 378 16.86 85.77 6.58
C GLY A 378 17.53 87.06 6.09
N LEU A 379 16.94 88.24 6.39
CA LEU A 379 17.58 89.51 6.18
C LEU A 379 16.94 90.55 7.13
N MET A 380 17.60 90.81 8.24
CA MET A 380 17.61 91.89 9.25
C MET A 380 17.76 91.23 10.65
N GLU A 381 18.78 91.51 11.36
CA GLU A 381 19.31 92.70 11.93
C GLU A 381 20.64 92.47 12.62
N LEU A 382 21.39 93.51 12.60
CA LEU A 382 22.71 93.75 13.07
C LEU A 382 22.88 93.82 14.60
N LYS A 383 24.12 93.50 14.99
CA LYS A 383 24.96 94.16 15.99
C LYS A 383 24.47 94.12 17.49
N THR A 384 25.25 93.63 18.36
CA THR A 384 26.23 94.27 19.25
C THR A 384 26.57 93.33 20.46
N GLY A 385 27.88 93.39 20.80
CA GLY A 385 28.30 93.28 22.21
C GLY A 385 29.04 91.99 22.63
N HIS A 386 30.32 92.15 22.69
CA HIS A 386 31.39 91.45 23.39
C HIS A 386 31.28 91.67 24.94
N PRO A 387 32.07 91.07 25.87
CA PRO A 387 32.84 89.83 25.90
C PRO A 387 32.77 89.07 27.27
N ASP A 388 33.69 88.11 27.40
CA ASP A 388 34.27 87.47 28.62
C ASP A 388 33.45 86.39 29.38
N SER A 389 33.96 85.30 29.77
CA SER A 389 35.23 84.78 30.20
C SER A 389 35.02 83.32 30.73
N GLN A 390 36.02 82.53 30.51
CA GLN A 390 36.53 81.43 31.40
C GLN A 390 35.53 80.41 31.98
N SER A 391 35.78 79.17 31.99
CA SER A 391 36.95 78.33 32.26
C SER A 391 36.55 76.83 32.22
N TYR A 392 37.46 76.02 31.85
CA TYR A 392 37.66 74.58 32.05
C TYR A 392 37.45 74.03 33.50
N PRO A 393 37.56 72.70 33.80
CA PRO A 393 37.45 71.46 33.04
C PRO A 393 36.88 70.27 33.83
N SER A 394 36.93 69.11 33.13
CA SER A 394 37.25 67.75 33.69
C SER A 394 36.16 66.88 34.33
N LYS A 395 36.09 65.74 33.93
CA LYS A 395 36.63 64.39 34.13
C LYS A 395 35.50 63.32 34.24
N ILE A 396 35.56 62.35 33.40
CA ILE A 396 35.90 60.93 33.63
C ILE A 396 35.03 60.14 34.67
N LYS A 397 34.39 59.09 34.18
CA LYS A 397 34.48 57.65 34.46
C LYS A 397 33.19 56.97 34.05
N GLU A 398 33.23 56.03 33.12
CA GLU A 398 33.49 54.61 33.21
C GLU A 398 32.73 53.83 34.30
N ILE A 399 32.30 52.66 33.83
CA ILE A 399 32.00 51.38 34.52
C ILE A 399 30.49 51.11 34.65
N LYS A 400 29.99 50.13 34.02
CA LYS A 400 30.08 48.72 33.84
C LYS A 400 29.04 48.25 32.83
#